data_5bdee072daa8e8b55180561b738972c9
#
_entry.id   5bdee072daa8e8b55180561b738972c9
#
_cell.length_a   1.000
_cell.length_b   1.000
_cell.length_c   1.000
_cell.angle_alpha   90.00
_cell.angle_beta   90.00
_cell.angle_gamma   90.00
#
_symmetry.space_group_name_H-M   'P 1'
#
loop_
_entity.id
_entity.type
_entity.pdbx_description
1 polymer ?
#
loop_
_entity_poly.entity_id
_entity_poly.type
_entity_poly.pdbx_seq_one_letter_code
_entity_poly.pdbx_strand_id
1 'polypeptide(L)'
;MRLSAIVLALALTTAGAPAVAAETRPLRVMSLDQCGDQYALALAPGAALALSPRADDPDSWMREAAAGRRRVRPTLEAAVGFRPDVVVRYWGGDARLLARLEARGVRVVTLADATDFDGVRGNIRAAALALEAPGRGDALIARMDARLRQAAPATGAPKRSALYLTAGGFTAGPGTLVDAVLGAAGLANLVRAPGFAPVSVERIVLWRPARFVLSFFDQSRGDWRGPGRHPVVRRAAKGRVVARLPAASLTCPAWFAADAASMLKAAG
;
A
#
# COMPACT_ATOMS: atom_id res chain seq x y z
N MET A 1 50.29 1.69 79.16
CA MET A 1 50.63 1.84 77.74
C MET A 1 49.50 1.22 76.88
N ARG A 2 48.70 2.04 76.23
CA ARG A 2 47.59 1.60 75.36
C ARG A 2 48.00 1.96 73.93
N LEU A 3 48.20 0.99 73.03
CA LEU A 3 48.42 1.20 71.60
C LEU A 3 47.06 1.24 70.93
N SER A 4 46.80 2.38 70.29
CA SER A 4 45.65 2.53 69.39
C SER A 4 46.03 2.18 67.99
N ALA A 5 45.40 1.15 67.43
CA ALA A 5 45.56 0.76 66.02
C ALA A 5 44.60 1.64 65.14
N ILE A 6 45.21 2.36 64.22
CA ILE A 6 44.47 3.14 63.21
C ILE A 6 44.24 2.24 62.04
N VAL A 7 42.94 1.92 61.73
CA VAL A 7 42.53 1.19 60.52
C VAL A 7 42.26 2.21 59.41
N LEU A 8 43.10 2.18 58.36
CA LEU A 8 42.94 3.03 57.18
C LEU A 8 42.02 2.30 56.17
N ALA A 9 40.78 2.75 56.02
CA ALA A 9 39.87 2.24 55.01
C ALA A 9 40.13 2.82 53.65
N LEU A 10 40.62 2.00 52.72
CA LEU A 10 40.86 2.38 51.31
C LEU A 10 39.53 2.25 50.56
N ALA A 11 38.90 3.39 50.20
CA ALA A 11 37.70 3.41 49.37
C ALA A 11 38.09 3.27 47.90
N LEU A 12 37.81 2.12 47.29
CA LEU A 12 37.91 1.92 45.82
C LEU A 12 36.71 2.60 45.17
N THR A 13 36.96 3.73 44.54
CA THR A 13 35.97 4.36 43.60
C THR A 13 36.09 3.67 42.25
N THR A 14 35.12 2.78 41.93
CA THR A 14 34.96 2.24 40.58
C THR A 14 34.37 3.33 39.67
N ALA A 15 35.21 3.97 38.86
CA ALA A 15 34.79 4.85 37.80
C ALA A 15 34.10 4.00 36.72
N GLY A 16 32.75 4.04 36.68
CA GLY A 16 31.98 3.44 35.59
C GLY A 16 32.31 4.16 34.28
N ALA A 17 32.91 3.45 33.32
CA ALA A 17 33.12 3.96 31.98
C ALA A 17 31.73 4.30 31.35
N PRO A 18 31.55 5.46 30.71
CA PRO A 18 30.31 5.77 30.01
C PRO A 18 30.13 4.72 28.91
N ALA A 19 28.98 4.05 28.92
CA ALA A 19 28.58 3.18 27.80
C ALA A 19 28.43 4.08 26.58
N VAL A 20 29.37 4.00 25.65
CA VAL A 20 29.24 4.63 24.34
C VAL A 20 28.04 3.97 23.68
N ALA A 21 26.92 4.70 23.60
CA ALA A 21 25.79 4.27 22.82
C ALA A 21 26.27 4.05 21.38
N ALA A 22 26.31 2.80 20.94
CA ALA A 22 26.64 2.47 19.57
C ALA A 22 25.65 3.23 18.69
N GLU A 23 26.11 4.18 17.87
CA GLU A 23 25.28 4.84 16.86
C GLU A 23 24.71 3.73 15.96
N THR A 24 23.46 3.40 16.17
CA THR A 24 22.78 2.41 15.34
C THR A 24 22.60 3.03 13.96
N ARG A 25 23.30 2.48 12.97
CA ARG A 25 23.12 2.96 11.58
C ARG A 25 21.65 2.85 11.18
N PRO A 26 21.15 3.79 10.37
CA PRO A 26 19.75 3.74 9.95
C PRO A 26 19.49 2.46 9.14
N LEU A 27 18.31 1.88 9.36
CA LEU A 27 17.82 0.71 8.62
C LEU A 27 17.88 1.01 7.10
N ARG A 28 18.35 0.06 6.32
CA ARG A 28 18.47 0.18 4.85
C ARG A 28 17.36 -0.62 4.21
N VAL A 29 16.41 0.07 3.59
CA VAL A 29 15.23 -0.55 3.00
C VAL A 29 15.25 -0.38 1.49
N MET A 30 15.15 -1.47 0.76
CA MET A 30 15.00 -1.46 -0.69
C MET A 30 13.61 -1.93 -1.08
N SER A 31 12.94 -1.17 -1.93
CA SER A 31 11.68 -1.58 -2.54
C SER A 31 11.90 -2.04 -3.97
N LEU A 32 11.23 -3.11 -4.38
CA LEU A 32 11.39 -3.68 -5.72
C LEU A 32 10.29 -3.27 -6.70
N ASP A 33 9.22 -2.65 -6.21
CA ASP A 33 8.10 -2.20 -7.04
C ASP A 33 7.33 -1.04 -6.39
N GLN A 34 6.44 -0.46 -7.17
CA GLN A 34 5.62 0.68 -6.77
C GLN A 34 4.80 0.44 -5.49
N CYS A 35 4.32 -0.78 -5.26
CA CYS A 35 3.53 -1.08 -4.07
C CYS A 35 4.42 -1.21 -2.82
N GLY A 36 5.58 -1.85 -2.95
CA GLY A 36 6.60 -1.87 -1.90
C GLY A 36 7.07 -0.47 -1.50
N ASP A 37 7.18 0.46 -2.48
CA ASP A 37 7.54 1.86 -2.23
C ASP A 37 6.56 2.53 -1.25
N GLN A 38 5.25 2.30 -1.41
CA GLN A 38 4.22 2.91 -0.56
C GLN A 38 4.41 2.47 0.90
N TYR A 39 4.63 1.18 1.13
CA TYR A 39 4.84 0.64 2.47
C TYR A 39 6.17 1.11 3.10
N ALA A 40 7.25 1.13 2.32
CA ALA A 40 8.55 1.63 2.78
C ALA A 40 8.47 3.11 3.18
N LEU A 41 7.84 3.95 2.36
CA LEU A 41 7.65 5.39 2.62
C LEU A 41 6.76 5.65 3.84
N ALA A 42 5.69 4.89 4.00
CA ALA A 42 4.75 5.09 5.11
C ALA A 42 5.30 4.60 6.45
N LEU A 43 5.99 3.45 6.45
CA LEU A 43 6.38 2.77 7.68
C LEU A 43 7.80 3.10 8.13
N ALA A 44 8.72 3.37 7.20
CA ALA A 44 10.12 3.64 7.51
C ALA A 44 10.66 4.93 6.86
N PRO A 45 10.01 6.11 7.03
CA PRO A 45 10.42 7.36 6.38
C PRO A 45 11.81 7.86 6.80
N GLY A 46 12.29 7.45 7.99
CA GLY A 46 13.63 7.77 8.52
C GLY A 46 14.72 6.77 8.11
N ALA A 47 14.37 5.69 7.42
CA ALA A 47 15.34 4.72 6.92
C ALA A 47 16.10 5.25 5.70
N ALA A 48 17.25 4.64 5.42
CA ALA A 48 17.91 4.82 4.14
C ALA A 48 17.12 4.04 3.08
N LEU A 49 16.39 4.75 2.21
CA LEU A 49 15.50 4.16 1.22
C LEU A 49 16.15 4.08 -0.16
N ALA A 50 15.99 2.93 -0.83
CA ALA A 50 16.20 2.75 -2.26
C ALA A 50 14.89 2.30 -2.89
N LEU A 51 14.19 3.21 -3.55
CA LEU A 51 12.86 3.01 -4.09
C LEU A 51 12.91 2.50 -5.54
N SER A 52 11.81 1.93 -6.00
CA SER A 52 11.67 1.49 -7.39
C SER A 52 11.69 2.69 -8.36
N PRO A 53 11.93 2.46 -9.66
CA PRO A 53 11.86 3.53 -10.66
C PRO A 53 10.48 4.17 -10.80
N ARG A 54 9.44 3.53 -10.26
CA ARG A 54 8.04 3.97 -10.35
C ARG A 54 7.53 4.66 -9.08
N ALA A 55 8.39 4.92 -8.10
CA ALA A 55 7.99 5.48 -6.81
C ALA A 55 7.26 6.83 -6.90
N ASP A 56 7.58 7.64 -7.92
CA ASP A 56 6.99 8.96 -8.19
C ASP A 56 6.12 9.01 -9.45
N ASP A 57 5.74 7.85 -10.01
CA ASP A 57 4.76 7.81 -11.11
C ASP A 57 3.46 8.53 -10.68
N PRO A 58 2.73 9.16 -11.61
CA PRO A 58 1.48 9.88 -11.30
C PRO A 58 0.43 9.03 -10.58
N ASP A 59 0.46 7.71 -10.79
CA ASP A 59 -0.41 6.72 -10.17
C ASP A 59 0.19 6.09 -8.88
N SER A 60 1.25 6.69 -8.32
CA SER A 60 1.78 6.36 -6.99
C SER A 60 1.15 7.24 -5.92
N TRP A 61 0.55 6.63 -4.90
CA TRP A 61 -0.16 7.35 -3.84
C TRP A 61 0.75 8.29 -3.04
N MET A 62 1.95 7.81 -2.69
CA MET A 62 2.93 8.59 -1.91
C MET A 62 4.01 9.25 -2.78
N ARG A 63 3.70 9.60 -4.04
CA ARG A 63 4.67 10.16 -4.99
C ARG A 63 5.41 11.39 -4.46
N GLU A 64 4.74 12.22 -3.68
CA GLU A 64 5.34 13.43 -3.09
C GLU A 64 6.38 13.06 -2.02
N ALA A 65 6.11 12.04 -1.20
CA ALA A 65 7.06 11.54 -0.22
C ALA A 65 8.26 10.82 -0.87
N ALA A 66 8.10 10.35 -2.12
CA ALA A 66 9.17 9.74 -2.91
C ALA A 66 10.08 10.79 -3.59
N ALA A 67 9.66 12.06 -3.65
CA ALA A 67 10.43 13.12 -4.30
C ALA A 67 11.82 13.26 -3.66
N GLY A 68 12.85 13.34 -4.49
CA GLY A 68 14.25 13.45 -4.05
C GLY A 68 14.85 12.17 -3.43
N ARG A 69 14.08 11.09 -3.25
CA ARG A 69 14.60 9.83 -2.74
C ARG A 69 15.39 9.06 -3.82
N ARG A 70 16.36 8.25 -3.37
CA ARG A 70 17.15 7.39 -4.26
C ARG A 70 16.25 6.37 -4.93
N ARG A 71 16.36 6.25 -6.25
CA ARG A 71 15.67 5.23 -7.06
C ARG A 71 16.66 4.26 -7.67
N VAL A 72 16.28 2.99 -7.69
CA VAL A 72 17.13 1.90 -8.20
C VAL A 72 16.28 0.89 -8.97
N ARG A 73 16.85 0.29 -10.01
CA ARG A 73 16.22 -0.86 -10.64
C ARG A 73 16.29 -2.07 -9.71
N PRO A 74 15.30 -2.98 -9.70
CA PRO A 74 15.30 -4.18 -8.87
C PRO A 74 16.24 -5.25 -9.45
N THR A 75 17.55 -5.00 -9.40
CA THR A 75 18.60 -5.91 -9.87
C THR A 75 19.52 -6.33 -8.73
N LEU A 76 20.23 -7.44 -8.92
CA LEU A 76 21.19 -7.93 -7.94
C LEU A 76 22.33 -6.94 -7.71
N GLU A 77 22.83 -6.30 -8.77
CA GLU A 77 23.90 -5.31 -8.70
C GLU A 77 23.48 -4.11 -7.85
N ALA A 78 22.28 -3.60 -8.07
CA ALA A 78 21.72 -2.50 -7.28
C ALA A 78 21.57 -2.90 -5.80
N ALA A 79 21.11 -4.11 -5.53
CA ALA A 79 20.96 -4.63 -4.18
C ALA A 79 22.33 -4.83 -3.50
N VAL A 80 23.32 -5.38 -4.20
CA VAL A 80 24.70 -5.52 -3.68
C VAL A 80 25.31 -4.16 -3.38
N GLY A 81 25.14 -3.20 -4.26
CA GLY A 81 25.66 -1.84 -4.05
C GLY A 81 24.93 -1.07 -2.94
N PHE A 82 23.64 -1.31 -2.76
CA PHE A 82 22.84 -0.67 -1.72
C PHE A 82 22.98 -1.38 -0.38
N ARG A 83 23.19 -2.70 -0.33
CA ARG A 83 23.25 -3.55 0.87
C ARG A 83 22.03 -3.36 1.78
N PRO A 84 20.82 -3.72 1.34
CA PRO A 84 19.61 -3.59 2.14
C PRO A 84 19.61 -4.56 3.33
N ASP A 85 19.01 -4.13 4.44
CA ASP A 85 18.66 -5.00 5.57
C ASP A 85 17.28 -5.65 5.34
N VAL A 86 16.39 -4.89 4.69
CA VAL A 86 15.03 -5.31 4.39
C VAL A 86 14.69 -4.97 2.94
N VAL A 87 14.01 -5.90 2.29
CA VAL A 87 13.39 -5.70 0.99
C VAL A 87 11.88 -5.80 1.12
N VAL A 88 11.15 -4.83 0.57
CA VAL A 88 9.68 -4.84 0.50
C VAL A 88 9.26 -4.93 -0.96
N ARG A 89 8.33 -5.84 -1.26
CA ARG A 89 7.80 -6.03 -2.61
C ARG A 89 6.35 -6.50 -2.61
N TYR A 90 5.67 -6.31 -3.73
CA TYR A 90 4.41 -6.96 -4.06
C TYR A 90 4.63 -7.97 -5.20
N TRP A 91 5.05 -7.50 -6.36
CA TRP A 91 5.32 -8.33 -7.53
C TRP A 91 6.75 -8.16 -8.09
N GLY A 92 7.50 -7.15 -7.69
CA GLY A 92 8.83 -6.85 -8.20
C GLY A 92 9.89 -7.86 -7.78
N GLY A 93 10.91 -8.01 -8.60
CA GLY A 93 11.99 -8.98 -8.42
C GLY A 93 11.60 -10.40 -8.82
N ASP A 94 12.51 -11.10 -9.50
CA ASP A 94 12.34 -12.51 -9.85
C ASP A 94 12.77 -13.43 -8.69
N ALA A 95 12.40 -14.70 -8.77
CA ALA A 95 12.71 -15.70 -7.74
C ALA A 95 14.23 -15.85 -7.49
N ARG A 96 15.07 -15.66 -8.53
CA ARG A 96 16.53 -15.77 -8.41
C ARG A 96 17.08 -14.60 -7.59
N LEU A 97 16.60 -13.39 -7.83
CA LEU A 97 16.98 -12.20 -7.05
C LEU A 97 16.61 -12.39 -5.57
N LEU A 98 15.36 -12.80 -5.30
CA LEU A 98 14.87 -13.01 -3.94
C LEU A 98 15.70 -14.05 -3.18
N ALA A 99 15.91 -15.22 -3.77
CA ALA A 99 16.73 -16.27 -3.17
C ALA A 99 18.18 -15.81 -2.87
N ARG A 100 18.75 -14.95 -3.75
CA ARG A 100 20.09 -14.39 -3.55
C ARG A 100 20.14 -13.36 -2.42
N LEU A 101 19.08 -12.62 -2.20
CA LEU A 101 18.95 -11.67 -1.09
C LEU A 101 18.79 -12.40 0.24
N GLU A 102 17.88 -13.37 0.30
CA GLU A 102 17.65 -14.19 1.49
C GLU A 102 18.90 -14.97 1.91
N ALA A 103 19.64 -15.57 0.97
CA ALA A 103 20.91 -16.25 1.23
C ALA A 103 22.00 -15.32 1.79
N ARG A 104 21.80 -13.98 1.71
CA ARG A 104 22.67 -12.95 2.31
C ARG A 104 22.14 -12.39 3.61
N GLY A 105 21.09 -13.00 4.17
CA GLY A 105 20.46 -12.55 5.42
C GLY A 105 19.56 -11.32 5.27
N VAL A 106 19.23 -10.91 4.03
CA VAL A 106 18.27 -9.82 3.80
C VAL A 106 16.86 -10.30 4.09
N ARG A 107 16.11 -9.60 4.93
CA ARG A 107 14.69 -9.89 5.18
C ARG A 107 13.86 -9.48 3.97
N VAL A 108 13.20 -10.43 3.32
CA VAL A 108 12.29 -10.17 2.19
C VAL A 108 10.85 -10.22 2.68
N VAL A 109 10.12 -9.11 2.51
CA VAL A 109 8.69 -9.01 2.79
C VAL A 109 7.94 -8.94 1.47
N THR A 110 7.18 -9.98 1.19
CA THR A 110 6.24 -9.99 0.06
C THR A 110 4.85 -9.65 0.57
N LEU A 111 4.29 -8.54 0.05
CA LEU A 111 2.91 -8.15 0.31
C LEU A 111 1.97 -9.16 -0.35
N ALA A 112 0.98 -9.62 0.38
CA ALA A 112 -0.02 -10.53 -0.15
C ALA A 112 -1.01 -9.78 -1.08
N ASP A 113 -1.63 -10.50 -2.00
CA ASP A 113 -2.75 -10.00 -2.77
C ASP A 113 -3.98 -9.92 -1.86
N ALA A 114 -4.22 -8.73 -1.32
CA ALA A 114 -5.32 -8.51 -0.39
C ALA A 114 -6.63 -8.32 -1.15
N THR A 115 -7.59 -9.18 -0.87
CA THR A 115 -8.94 -9.16 -1.45
C THR A 115 -9.93 -8.31 -0.65
N ASP A 116 -9.53 -7.91 0.55
CA ASP A 116 -10.32 -7.11 1.49
C ASP A 116 -9.43 -6.27 2.42
N PHE A 117 -10.05 -5.53 3.33
CA PHE A 117 -9.31 -4.69 4.27
C PHE A 117 -8.64 -5.48 5.41
N ASP A 118 -9.03 -6.72 5.68
CA ASP A 118 -8.32 -7.57 6.64
C ASP A 118 -6.98 -8.04 6.04
N GLY A 119 -6.97 -8.40 4.78
CA GLY A 119 -5.73 -8.67 4.04
C GLY A 119 -4.80 -7.45 4.01
N VAL A 120 -5.35 -6.25 3.82
CA VAL A 120 -4.55 -5.00 3.89
C VAL A 120 -3.97 -4.79 5.29
N ARG A 121 -4.73 -5.04 6.37
CA ARG A 121 -4.21 -5.01 7.76
C ARG A 121 -3.08 -6.01 7.95
N GLY A 122 -3.23 -7.22 7.39
CA GLY A 122 -2.17 -8.25 7.38
C GLY A 122 -0.89 -7.74 6.73
N ASN A 123 -0.97 -7.15 5.55
CA ASN A 123 0.16 -6.56 4.85
C ASN A 123 0.84 -5.44 5.65
N ILE A 124 0.05 -4.54 6.26
CA ILE A 124 0.60 -3.46 7.09
C ILE A 124 1.36 -4.03 8.28
N ARG A 125 0.80 -5.01 9.00
CA ARG A 125 1.47 -5.62 10.17
C ARG A 125 2.76 -6.34 9.78
N ALA A 126 2.72 -7.13 8.70
CA ALA A 126 3.90 -7.86 8.22
C ALA A 126 5.03 -6.91 7.82
N ALA A 127 4.70 -5.86 7.05
CA ALA A 127 5.67 -4.86 6.64
C ALA A 127 6.19 -4.04 7.85
N ALA A 128 5.31 -3.63 8.76
CA ALA A 128 5.69 -2.86 9.96
C ALA A 128 6.62 -3.65 10.88
N LEU A 129 6.36 -4.95 11.07
CA LEU A 129 7.22 -5.82 11.87
C LEU A 129 8.62 -5.92 11.26
N ALA A 130 8.72 -6.19 9.96
CA ALA A 130 9.99 -6.32 9.27
C ALA A 130 10.78 -5.01 9.19
N LEU A 131 10.08 -3.87 9.13
CA LEU A 131 10.65 -2.52 9.10
C LEU A 131 10.91 -1.95 10.52
N GLU A 132 10.75 -2.77 11.57
CA GLU A 132 10.99 -2.38 12.98
C GLU A 132 10.14 -1.16 13.41
N ALA A 133 8.94 -1.06 12.86
CA ALA A 133 8.04 0.07 13.05
C ALA A 133 6.59 -0.34 13.45
N PRO A 134 6.37 -1.24 14.43
CA PRO A 134 5.04 -1.75 14.76
C PRO A 134 4.06 -0.63 15.13
N GLY A 135 4.47 0.36 15.92
CA GLY A 135 3.61 1.49 16.28
C GLY A 135 3.19 2.35 15.08
N ARG A 136 4.02 2.46 14.02
CA ARG A 136 3.61 3.12 12.77
C ARG A 136 2.59 2.26 12.00
N GLY A 137 2.74 0.95 12.05
CA GLY A 137 1.77 0.01 11.49
C GLY A 137 0.40 0.17 12.14
N ASP A 138 0.34 0.18 13.47
CA ASP A 138 -0.90 0.35 14.22
C ASP A 138 -1.56 1.71 13.93
N ALA A 139 -0.77 2.78 13.89
CA ALA A 139 -1.26 4.11 13.53
C ALA A 139 -1.80 4.17 12.09
N LEU A 140 -1.19 3.44 11.15
CA LEU A 140 -1.64 3.36 9.76
C LEU A 140 -2.96 2.59 9.65
N ILE A 141 -3.10 1.47 10.35
CA ILE A 141 -4.35 0.71 10.46
C ILE A 141 -5.45 1.57 11.07
N ALA A 142 -5.18 2.25 12.18
CA ALA A 142 -6.17 3.11 12.83
C ALA A 142 -6.68 4.23 11.90
N ARG A 143 -5.80 4.84 11.09
CA ARG A 143 -6.20 5.82 10.06
C ARG A 143 -7.06 5.20 8.97
N MET A 144 -6.67 4.04 8.45
CA MET A 144 -7.46 3.30 7.47
C MET A 144 -8.86 3.00 8.01
N ASP A 145 -8.95 2.47 9.24
CA ASP A 145 -10.22 2.11 9.87
C ASP A 145 -11.10 3.35 10.12
N ALA A 146 -10.50 4.48 10.47
CA ALA A 146 -11.24 5.73 10.58
C ALA A 146 -11.84 6.17 9.23
N ARG A 147 -11.10 6.02 8.13
CA ARG A 147 -11.61 6.28 6.77
C ARG A 147 -12.75 5.34 6.40
N LEU A 148 -12.64 4.06 6.73
CA LEU A 148 -13.72 3.08 6.49
C LEU A 148 -14.98 3.42 7.28
N ARG A 149 -14.86 3.83 8.55
CA ARG A 149 -16.03 4.29 9.34
C ARG A 149 -16.68 5.54 8.72
N GLN A 150 -15.86 6.48 8.22
CA GLN A 150 -16.38 7.67 7.50
C GLN A 150 -17.09 7.30 6.20
N ALA A 151 -16.60 6.27 5.49
CA ALA A 151 -17.20 5.79 4.25
C ALA A 151 -18.49 5.00 4.47
N ALA A 152 -18.69 4.44 5.65
CA ALA A 152 -19.84 3.56 5.93
C ALA A 152 -21.18 4.26 5.65
N PRO A 153 -22.14 3.56 5.02
CA PRO A 153 -23.48 4.07 4.82
C PRO A 153 -24.22 4.22 6.16
N ALA A 154 -25.30 4.99 6.19
CA ALA A 154 -26.20 5.00 7.33
C ALA A 154 -26.77 3.58 7.54
N THR A 155 -26.98 3.21 8.80
CA THR A 155 -27.55 1.91 9.15
C THR A 155 -28.91 1.72 8.47
N GLY A 156 -29.10 0.56 7.82
CA GLY A 156 -30.34 0.26 7.10
C GLY A 156 -30.49 0.92 5.72
N ALA A 157 -29.53 1.72 5.27
CA ALA A 157 -29.58 2.32 3.94
C ALA A 157 -29.56 1.22 2.85
N PRO A 158 -30.44 1.28 1.83
CA PRO A 158 -30.45 0.30 0.76
C PRO A 158 -29.18 0.40 -0.08
N LYS A 159 -28.54 -0.74 -0.34
CA LYS A 159 -27.37 -0.79 -1.22
C LYS A 159 -27.78 -0.53 -2.66
N ARG A 160 -27.16 0.47 -3.27
CA ARG A 160 -27.39 0.82 -4.67
C ARG A 160 -26.39 0.11 -5.57
N SER A 161 -26.86 -0.57 -6.61
CA SER A 161 -26.00 -1.30 -7.55
C SER A 161 -25.13 -0.37 -8.37
N ALA A 162 -23.84 -0.72 -8.53
CA ALA A 162 -22.87 0.02 -9.34
C ALA A 162 -21.96 -0.93 -10.13
N LEU A 163 -21.60 -0.51 -11.33
CA LEU A 163 -20.56 -1.15 -12.14
C LEU A 163 -19.23 -0.42 -11.93
N TYR A 164 -18.23 -1.12 -11.41
CA TYR A 164 -16.85 -0.67 -11.47
C TYR A 164 -16.29 -0.90 -12.88
N LEU A 165 -15.64 0.10 -13.46
CA LEU A 165 -15.09 0.04 -14.81
C LEU A 165 -13.80 0.81 -14.93
N THR A 166 -12.75 0.17 -15.47
CA THR A 166 -11.48 0.81 -15.82
C THR A 166 -11.50 1.36 -17.25
N ALA A 167 -10.58 2.27 -17.55
CA ALA A 167 -10.38 2.78 -18.91
C ALA A 167 -10.09 1.67 -19.92
N GLY A 168 -9.33 0.64 -19.51
CA GLY A 168 -9.01 -0.53 -20.32
C GLY A 168 -10.18 -1.51 -20.52
N GLY A 169 -11.34 -1.27 -19.89
CA GLY A 169 -12.50 -2.16 -20.02
C GLY A 169 -12.46 -3.38 -19.11
N PHE A 170 -11.79 -3.28 -17.96
CA PHE A 170 -11.84 -4.31 -16.91
C PHE A 170 -12.85 -3.91 -15.85
N THR A 171 -13.46 -4.92 -15.26
CA THR A 171 -14.30 -4.82 -14.08
C THR A 171 -13.79 -5.74 -12.98
N ALA A 172 -14.34 -5.61 -11.78
CA ALA A 172 -13.97 -6.40 -10.62
C ALA A 172 -15.25 -6.94 -9.94
N GLY A 173 -15.24 -8.22 -9.60
CA GLY A 173 -16.31 -8.89 -8.88
C GLY A 173 -15.94 -9.28 -7.45
N PRO A 174 -16.72 -10.16 -6.81
CA PRO A 174 -16.45 -10.67 -5.48
C PRO A 174 -15.02 -11.25 -5.34
N GLY A 175 -14.44 -11.14 -4.13
CA GLY A 175 -13.09 -11.62 -3.87
C GLY A 175 -12.00 -10.67 -4.40
N THR A 176 -12.31 -9.40 -4.61
CA THR A 176 -11.34 -8.35 -4.94
C THR A 176 -11.42 -7.20 -3.94
N LEU A 177 -10.29 -6.52 -3.71
CA LEU A 177 -10.27 -5.33 -2.86
C LEU A 177 -11.23 -4.23 -3.38
N VAL A 178 -11.45 -4.17 -4.69
CA VAL A 178 -12.43 -3.25 -5.31
C VAL A 178 -13.85 -3.55 -4.84
N ASP A 179 -14.23 -4.82 -4.76
CA ASP A 179 -15.53 -5.25 -4.22
C ASP A 179 -15.68 -4.82 -2.75
N ALA A 180 -14.63 -5.01 -1.95
CA ALA A 180 -14.61 -4.54 -0.57
C ALA A 180 -14.73 -3.01 -0.46
N VAL A 181 -14.10 -2.24 -1.35
CA VAL A 181 -14.22 -0.77 -1.43
C VAL A 181 -15.64 -0.35 -1.76
N LEU A 182 -16.29 -0.99 -2.75
CA LEU A 182 -17.69 -0.72 -3.08
C LEU A 182 -18.61 -1.00 -1.89
N GLY A 183 -18.42 -2.16 -1.25
CA GLY A 183 -19.19 -2.58 -0.08
C GLY A 183 -19.05 -1.62 1.10
N ALA A 184 -17.82 -1.16 1.39
CA ALA A 184 -17.53 -0.19 2.47
C ALA A 184 -18.24 1.16 2.23
N ALA A 185 -18.42 1.55 0.98
CA ALA A 185 -19.16 2.77 0.59
C ALA A 185 -20.68 2.56 0.45
N GLY A 186 -21.22 1.39 0.81
CA GLY A 186 -22.66 1.09 0.70
C GLY A 186 -23.14 0.83 -0.72
N LEU A 187 -22.26 0.49 -1.64
CA LEU A 187 -22.61 0.08 -2.99
C LEU A 187 -22.66 -1.44 -3.10
N ALA A 188 -23.64 -1.94 -3.87
CA ALA A 188 -23.69 -3.34 -4.28
C ALA A 188 -22.95 -3.48 -5.62
N ASN A 189 -22.02 -4.41 -5.71
CA ASN A 189 -21.35 -4.69 -6.96
C ASN A 189 -22.32 -5.31 -7.97
N LEU A 190 -22.41 -4.76 -9.17
CA LEU A 190 -23.23 -5.30 -10.25
C LEU A 190 -22.69 -6.63 -10.77
N VAL A 191 -21.36 -6.80 -10.75
CA VAL A 191 -20.66 -7.98 -11.25
C VAL A 191 -20.74 -9.10 -10.21
N ARG A 192 -21.17 -10.30 -10.64
CA ARG A 192 -21.32 -11.47 -9.77
C ARG A 192 -20.21 -12.51 -9.97
N ALA A 193 -19.55 -12.50 -11.13
CA ALA A 193 -18.40 -13.35 -11.37
C ALA A 193 -17.21 -12.89 -10.50
N PRO A 194 -16.51 -13.82 -9.82
CA PRO A 194 -15.39 -13.46 -8.94
C PRO A 194 -14.17 -12.96 -9.72
N GLY A 195 -13.35 -12.18 -9.03
CA GLY A 195 -12.07 -11.71 -9.55
C GLY A 195 -12.19 -10.55 -10.56
N PHE A 196 -11.08 -10.27 -11.25
CA PHE A 196 -11.02 -9.27 -12.32
C PHE A 196 -11.30 -9.92 -13.67
N ALA A 197 -12.11 -9.26 -14.50
CA ALA A 197 -12.42 -9.74 -15.84
C ALA A 197 -12.56 -8.58 -16.83
N PRO A 198 -12.20 -8.80 -18.12
CA PRO A 198 -12.56 -7.87 -19.18
C PRO A 198 -14.06 -7.87 -19.39
N VAL A 199 -14.62 -6.70 -19.73
CA VAL A 199 -16.04 -6.56 -20.06
C VAL A 199 -16.19 -5.86 -21.41
N SER A 200 -16.98 -6.46 -22.29
CA SER A 200 -17.23 -5.89 -23.62
C SER A 200 -18.20 -4.71 -23.55
N VAL A 201 -18.14 -3.85 -24.57
CA VAL A 201 -19.04 -2.69 -24.71
C VAL A 201 -20.51 -3.15 -24.75
N GLU A 202 -20.78 -4.24 -25.49
CA GLU A 202 -22.13 -4.82 -25.62
C GLU A 202 -22.68 -5.27 -24.27
N ARG A 203 -21.83 -5.95 -23.47
CA ARG A 203 -22.23 -6.44 -22.15
C ARG A 203 -22.53 -5.28 -21.20
N ILE A 204 -21.74 -4.20 -21.22
CA ILE A 204 -22.02 -2.98 -20.43
C ILE A 204 -23.38 -2.40 -20.81
N VAL A 205 -23.69 -2.32 -22.09
CA VAL A 205 -24.97 -1.81 -22.58
C VAL A 205 -26.15 -2.71 -22.18
N LEU A 206 -25.98 -4.03 -22.29
CA LEU A 206 -27.00 -5.01 -21.90
C LEU A 206 -27.30 -5.00 -20.41
N TRP A 207 -26.29 -4.84 -19.57
CA TRP A 207 -26.44 -4.77 -18.10
C TRP A 207 -27.19 -3.51 -17.63
N ARG A 208 -27.20 -2.45 -18.43
CA ARG A 208 -27.84 -1.15 -18.11
C ARG A 208 -27.50 -0.66 -16.69
N PRO A 209 -26.21 -0.49 -16.34
CA PRO A 209 -25.85 -0.10 -14.99
C PRO A 209 -26.55 1.18 -14.58
N ALA A 210 -27.19 1.18 -13.40
CA ALA A 210 -27.79 2.39 -12.84
C ALA A 210 -26.72 3.40 -12.42
N ARG A 211 -25.53 2.91 -12.01
CA ARG A 211 -24.38 3.71 -11.55
C ARG A 211 -23.08 3.15 -12.07
N PHE A 212 -22.12 4.05 -12.29
CA PHE A 212 -20.75 3.72 -12.67
C PHE A 212 -19.77 4.27 -11.64
N VAL A 213 -18.79 3.45 -11.27
CA VAL A 213 -17.57 3.84 -10.57
C VAL A 213 -16.42 3.67 -11.57
N LEU A 214 -15.80 4.76 -11.96
CA LEU A 214 -14.74 4.75 -12.97
C LEU A 214 -13.38 4.87 -12.29
N SER A 215 -12.39 4.09 -12.73
CA SER A 215 -11.00 4.18 -12.24
C SER A 215 -10.00 3.94 -13.35
N PHE A 216 -8.75 4.32 -13.12
CA PHE A 216 -7.64 4.21 -14.07
C PHE A 216 -7.85 5.02 -15.38
N PHE A 217 -8.70 6.04 -15.35
CA PHE A 217 -8.88 6.96 -16.47
C PHE A 217 -7.80 8.06 -16.50
N ASP A 218 -7.14 8.29 -15.40
CA ASP A 218 -6.04 9.23 -15.16
C ASP A 218 -4.65 8.57 -15.23
N GLN A 219 -4.58 7.27 -15.51
CA GLN A 219 -3.32 6.53 -15.60
C GLN A 219 -2.50 7.03 -16.81
N SER A 220 -1.25 7.44 -16.55
CA SER A 220 -0.38 8.04 -17.58
C SER A 220 0.07 7.04 -18.64
N ARG A 221 0.15 5.76 -18.29
CA ARG A 221 0.56 4.65 -19.16
C ARG A 221 -0.59 3.71 -19.52
N GLY A 222 -1.83 4.13 -19.26
CA GLY A 222 -3.02 3.33 -19.51
C GLY A 222 -3.42 3.29 -20.99
N ASP A 223 -4.19 2.24 -21.35
CA ASP A 223 -4.80 2.15 -22.68
C ASP A 223 -5.91 3.20 -22.82
N TRP A 224 -5.56 4.31 -23.48
CA TRP A 224 -6.48 5.41 -23.75
C TRP A 224 -7.53 5.07 -24.83
N ARG A 225 -7.39 3.93 -25.53
CA ARG A 225 -8.36 3.39 -26.51
C ARG A 225 -9.21 2.26 -25.97
N GLY A 226 -9.04 1.89 -24.70
CA GLY A 226 -9.74 0.76 -24.10
C GLY A 226 -11.27 0.87 -24.13
N PRO A 227 -11.98 -0.28 -24.02
CA PRO A 227 -13.45 -0.35 -24.05
C PRO A 227 -14.15 0.62 -23.09
N GLY A 228 -13.56 0.90 -21.91
CA GLY A 228 -14.11 1.88 -20.96
C GLY A 228 -14.23 3.30 -21.51
N ARG A 229 -13.42 3.65 -22.52
CA ARG A 229 -13.44 4.95 -23.21
C ARG A 229 -14.31 4.97 -24.47
N HIS A 230 -14.94 3.85 -24.82
CA HIS A 230 -15.77 3.74 -26.01
C HIS A 230 -16.95 4.76 -25.99
N PRO A 231 -17.29 5.43 -27.11
CA PRO A 231 -18.34 6.44 -27.13
C PRO A 231 -19.70 5.96 -26.62
N VAL A 232 -20.05 4.71 -26.91
CA VAL A 232 -21.29 4.07 -26.44
C VAL A 232 -21.28 3.94 -24.92
N VAL A 233 -20.16 3.51 -24.32
CA VAL A 233 -20.00 3.38 -22.85
C VAL A 233 -20.08 4.76 -22.19
N ARG A 234 -19.39 5.77 -22.77
CA ARG A 234 -19.48 7.16 -22.28
C ARG A 234 -20.91 7.69 -22.29
N ARG A 235 -21.67 7.38 -23.34
CA ARG A 235 -23.09 7.76 -23.43
C ARG A 235 -23.92 7.04 -22.38
N ALA A 236 -23.71 5.74 -22.18
CA ALA A 236 -24.40 4.96 -21.15
C ALA A 236 -24.10 5.44 -19.73
N ALA A 237 -22.87 5.93 -19.48
CA ALA A 237 -22.45 6.43 -18.19
C ALA A 237 -22.83 7.89 -17.91
N LYS A 238 -23.29 8.65 -18.93
CA LYS A 238 -23.65 10.07 -18.79
C LYS A 238 -24.74 10.26 -17.73
N GLY A 239 -24.46 11.10 -16.71
CA GLY A 239 -25.37 11.34 -15.58
C GLY A 239 -25.48 10.20 -14.56
N ARG A 240 -24.69 9.11 -14.73
CA ARG A 240 -24.72 7.93 -13.86
C ARG A 240 -23.36 7.63 -13.19
N VAL A 241 -22.36 8.46 -13.42
CA VAL A 241 -21.05 8.30 -12.77
C VAL A 241 -21.14 8.79 -11.33
N VAL A 242 -20.98 7.87 -10.38
CA VAL A 242 -20.93 8.18 -8.94
C VAL A 242 -19.60 8.88 -8.65
N ALA A 243 -18.49 8.27 -9.05
CA ALA A 243 -17.16 8.85 -8.84
C ALA A 243 -16.17 8.40 -9.92
N ARG A 244 -15.12 9.21 -10.07
CA ARG A 244 -13.89 8.84 -10.77
C ARG A 244 -12.80 8.69 -9.72
N LEU A 245 -12.41 7.45 -9.43
CA LEU A 245 -11.36 7.15 -8.48
C LEU A 245 -10.00 7.32 -9.15
N PRO A 246 -9.07 8.05 -8.54
CA PRO A 246 -7.69 8.12 -9.02
C PRO A 246 -7.07 6.74 -9.11
N ALA A 247 -6.29 6.46 -10.16
CA ALA A 247 -5.56 5.20 -10.29
C ALA A 247 -4.71 4.91 -9.05
N ALA A 248 -4.06 5.93 -8.51
CA ALA A 248 -3.25 5.84 -7.30
C ALA A 248 -3.97 5.21 -6.11
N SER A 249 -5.30 5.37 -5.98
CA SER A 249 -6.08 4.85 -4.86
C SER A 249 -6.34 3.35 -4.90
N LEU A 250 -6.13 2.69 -6.06
CA LEU A 250 -6.43 1.27 -6.28
C LEU A 250 -5.30 0.49 -6.96
N THR A 251 -4.15 1.13 -7.21
CA THR A 251 -3.00 0.48 -7.87
C THR A 251 -2.38 -0.62 -7.00
N CYS A 252 -2.45 -0.49 -5.68
CA CYS A 252 -1.83 -1.42 -4.74
C CYS A 252 -2.81 -1.91 -3.67
N PRO A 253 -2.63 -3.13 -3.13
CA PRO A 253 -3.39 -3.62 -1.98
C PRO A 253 -2.90 -2.94 -0.69
N ALA A 254 -3.36 -1.69 -0.45
CA ALA A 254 -2.85 -0.84 0.61
C ALA A 254 -3.96 0.00 1.27
N TRP A 255 -3.63 0.65 2.39
CA TRP A 255 -4.56 1.41 3.25
C TRP A 255 -5.35 2.51 2.53
N PHE A 256 -4.78 3.09 1.49
CA PHE A 256 -5.43 4.16 0.74
C PHE A 256 -6.61 3.69 -0.14
N ALA A 257 -6.86 2.39 -0.25
CA ALA A 257 -8.12 1.88 -0.77
C ALA A 257 -9.33 2.31 0.11
N ALA A 258 -9.11 2.62 1.40
CA ALA A 258 -10.13 3.19 2.26
C ALA A 258 -10.46 4.66 1.89
N ASP A 259 -9.49 5.40 1.34
CA ASP A 259 -9.76 6.74 0.82
C ASP A 259 -10.64 6.66 -0.44
N ALA A 260 -10.46 5.63 -1.29
CA ALA A 260 -11.36 5.37 -2.42
C ALA A 260 -12.81 5.13 -1.95
N ALA A 261 -13.01 4.35 -0.86
CA ALA A 261 -14.34 4.16 -0.27
C ALA A 261 -14.94 5.49 0.23
N SER A 262 -14.14 6.34 0.88
CA SER A 262 -14.58 7.67 1.34
C SER A 262 -14.97 8.58 0.17
N MET A 263 -14.23 8.56 -0.94
CA MET A 263 -14.55 9.31 -2.16
C MET A 263 -15.90 8.87 -2.75
N LEU A 264 -16.20 7.57 -2.75
CA LEU A 264 -17.48 7.03 -3.22
C LEU A 264 -18.64 7.51 -2.36
N LYS A 265 -18.47 7.55 -1.05
CA LYS A 265 -19.49 8.03 -0.11
C LYS A 265 -19.77 9.52 -0.30
N ALA A 266 -18.74 10.34 -0.48
CA ALA A 266 -18.88 11.79 -0.65
C ALA A 266 -19.61 12.17 -1.96
N ALA A 267 -19.57 11.31 -2.97
CA ALA A 267 -20.16 11.54 -4.29
C ALA A 267 -21.58 10.97 -4.47
N GLY A 268 -22.10 10.21 -3.52
CA GLY A 268 -23.39 9.49 -3.59
C GLY A 268 -24.41 9.92 -2.60
#